data_b92094f2adce4f12804dbffa03b2d0bc
#
_entry.id   b92094f2adce4f12804dbffa03b2d0bc
#
_cell.length_a   1.000
_cell.length_b   1.000
_cell.length_c   1.000
_cell.angle_alpha   90.00
_cell.angle_beta   90.00
_cell.angle_gamma   90.00
#
_symmetry.space_group_name_H-M   'P 1'
#
loop_
_entity.id
_entity.type
_entity.pdbx_description
1 polymer ?
#
loop_
_entity_poly.entity_id
_entity_poly.type
_entity_poly.pdbx_seq_one_letter_code
_entity_poly.pdbx_strand_id
1 'polypeptide(L)'
;MMPKMSTIGIITICFLVTFVGCISYPDAGSDLEIRMELPSPSDNDCVIEYKGFTVSYNEASRIPVWVAYELTADEANGTVGRNGKSFRPDEKVRVVQADNYDYRGSGWSRGHMAPAGDFKWDDEAMWDTFYYTNCCPQDEKLNNGSWNVLENKIRSWARQFGSVFVVTGPIIGQNQAGIIGAHGVVVPDAFFKGALVYSGDTYHGIAFIMYNNSTPQRILESYLSINDLESIARLDLFPSLDDSIEETVESTVDPVFWMIR
;
A
#
# COMPACT_ATOMS: atom_id res chain seq x y z
N MET A 1 48.00 6.84 -59.13
CA MET A 1 47.19 5.67 -58.79
C MET A 1 46.83 5.77 -57.31
N MET A 2 45.68 6.35 -56.95
CA MET A 2 45.28 6.61 -55.54
C MET A 2 44.45 5.44 -55.06
N PRO A 3 44.61 4.95 -53.80
CA PRO A 3 43.79 3.89 -53.29
C PRO A 3 42.43 4.43 -52.80
N LYS A 4 41.38 3.68 -53.09
CA LYS A 4 40.00 3.94 -52.68
C LYS A 4 39.86 3.75 -51.15
N MET A 5 39.33 4.79 -50.47
CA MET A 5 38.89 4.71 -49.10
C MET A 5 37.58 3.91 -49.02
N SER A 6 37.62 2.86 -48.23
CA SER A 6 36.46 2.05 -47.88
C SER A 6 35.65 2.73 -46.75
N THR A 7 34.39 3.05 -47.01
CA THR A 7 33.46 3.62 -46.03
C THR A 7 32.98 2.52 -45.13
N ILE A 8 33.36 2.53 -43.84
CA ILE A 8 32.82 1.65 -42.81
C ILE A 8 31.48 2.25 -42.37
N GLY A 9 30.40 1.56 -42.72
CA GLY A 9 29.06 1.91 -42.26
C GLY A 9 28.91 1.60 -40.77
N ILE A 10 28.68 2.62 -39.95
CA ILE A 10 28.32 2.48 -38.55
C ILE A 10 26.86 2.05 -38.50
N ILE A 11 26.62 0.79 -38.13
CA ILE A 11 25.28 0.31 -37.81
C ILE A 11 24.91 0.79 -36.40
N THR A 12 24.11 1.85 -36.33
CA THR A 12 23.51 2.30 -35.07
C THR A 12 22.41 1.31 -34.74
N ILE A 13 22.66 0.41 -33.78
CA ILE A 13 21.64 -0.45 -33.19
C ILE A 13 20.86 0.41 -32.20
N CYS A 14 19.71 0.92 -32.65
CA CYS A 14 18.70 1.48 -31.72
C CYS A 14 18.12 0.32 -30.89
N PHE A 15 18.53 0.24 -29.63
CA PHE A 15 17.77 -0.53 -28.65
C PHE A 15 16.43 0.17 -28.42
N LEU A 16 15.39 -0.38 -29.02
CA LEU A 16 14.02 -0.02 -28.69
C LEU A 16 13.74 -0.60 -27.29
N VAL A 17 13.95 0.21 -26.25
CA VAL A 17 13.44 -0.12 -24.91
C VAL A 17 11.94 0.06 -24.99
N THR A 18 11.21 -1.02 -25.24
CA THR A 18 9.77 -1.03 -25.07
C THR A 18 9.47 -0.96 -23.58
N PHE A 19 9.21 0.24 -23.09
CA PHE A 19 8.49 0.42 -21.83
C PHE A 19 7.14 -0.25 -21.98
N VAL A 20 6.98 -1.47 -21.46
CA VAL A 20 5.68 -2.07 -21.26
C VAL A 20 5.15 -1.50 -19.94
N GLY A 21 4.48 -0.35 -20.04
CA GLY A 21 4.01 0.39 -18.90
C GLY A 21 2.91 -0.35 -18.13
N CYS A 22 3.01 -0.33 -16.82
CA CYS A 22 1.86 -0.28 -15.95
C CYS A 22 1.01 0.95 -16.34
N ILE A 23 -0.29 0.86 -16.17
CA ILE A 23 -1.23 1.92 -16.54
C ILE A 23 -0.87 3.17 -15.73
N SER A 24 -0.56 4.27 -16.43
CA SER A 24 -0.35 5.59 -15.83
C SER A 24 -1.65 6.12 -15.22
N TYR A 25 -1.52 7.00 -14.22
CA TYR A 25 -2.61 7.78 -13.65
C TYR A 25 -3.58 8.25 -14.72
N PRO A 26 -4.91 8.26 -14.47
CA PRO A 26 -5.88 8.74 -15.44
C PRO A 26 -5.57 10.19 -15.81
N ASP A 27 -5.61 10.50 -17.14
CA ASP A 27 -5.40 11.84 -17.67
C ASP A 27 -6.38 12.84 -17.02
N ALA A 28 -5.88 13.98 -16.56
CA ALA A 28 -6.63 15.06 -15.93
C ALA A 28 -7.61 15.74 -16.93
N GLY A 29 -8.74 15.11 -17.20
CA GLY A 29 -9.66 15.57 -18.26
C GLY A 29 -11.12 15.15 -18.16
N SER A 30 -11.67 14.91 -16.97
CA SER A 30 -13.12 14.84 -16.71
C SER A 30 -13.34 15.00 -15.22
N ASP A 31 -14.46 15.52 -14.74
CA ASP A 31 -14.80 15.82 -13.34
C ASP A 31 -14.02 14.94 -12.36
N LEU A 32 -12.86 15.46 -11.90
CA LEU A 32 -11.96 14.73 -11.02
C LEU A 32 -12.65 14.57 -9.68
N GLU A 33 -13.19 13.41 -9.43
CA GLU A 33 -13.53 13.01 -8.07
C GLU A 33 -12.22 13.05 -7.25
N ILE A 34 -12.17 13.93 -6.26
CA ILE A 34 -10.97 14.08 -5.41
C ILE A 34 -10.78 12.77 -4.65
N ARG A 35 -9.71 12.06 -4.97
CA ARG A 35 -9.30 10.81 -4.33
C ARG A 35 -8.38 11.14 -3.15
N MET A 36 -8.98 11.45 -1.99
CA MET A 36 -8.28 11.91 -0.79
C MET A 36 -7.28 10.89 -0.25
N GLU A 37 -7.50 9.61 -0.52
CA GLU A 37 -6.65 8.52 -0.04
C GLU A 37 -5.36 8.33 -0.84
N LEU A 38 -5.25 8.90 -2.05
CA LEU A 38 -4.08 8.63 -2.90
C LEU A 38 -2.88 9.47 -2.47
N PRO A 39 -1.71 8.84 -2.22
CA PRO A 39 -0.44 9.55 -2.06
C PRO A 39 -0.02 10.28 -3.33
N SER A 40 0.89 11.26 -3.20
CA SER A 40 1.53 11.91 -4.35
C SER A 40 2.16 10.87 -5.28
N PRO A 41 1.99 11.02 -6.60
CA PRO A 41 2.56 10.09 -7.58
C PRO A 41 4.08 10.17 -7.60
N SER A 42 4.73 9.03 -7.82
CA SER A 42 6.15 8.92 -8.09
C SER A 42 6.39 8.50 -9.55
N ASP A 43 7.47 8.99 -10.18
CA ASP A 43 7.80 8.73 -11.59
C ASP A 43 7.98 7.24 -11.95
N ASN A 44 8.14 6.38 -10.96
CA ASN A 44 8.38 4.94 -11.16
C ASN A 44 7.26 4.06 -10.60
N ASP A 45 6.11 4.62 -10.26
CA ASP A 45 5.01 3.88 -9.67
C ASP A 45 4.32 2.99 -10.70
N CYS A 46 4.22 1.70 -10.39
CA CYS A 46 3.32 0.78 -11.06
C CYS A 46 1.97 0.82 -10.32
N VAL A 47 1.10 1.77 -10.70
CA VAL A 47 -0.19 1.95 -10.04
C VAL A 47 -1.24 1.03 -10.66
N ILE A 48 -1.95 0.30 -9.81
CA ILE A 48 -2.98 -0.66 -10.19
C ILE A 48 -4.25 -0.34 -9.41
N GLU A 49 -5.33 -0.06 -10.13
CA GLU A 49 -6.64 0.17 -9.54
C GLU A 49 -7.47 -1.12 -9.48
N TYR A 50 -8.09 -1.33 -8.32
CA TYR A 50 -9.06 -2.38 -8.06
C TYR A 50 -10.40 -1.78 -7.68
N LYS A 51 -11.40 -2.61 -7.49
CA LYS A 51 -12.76 -2.15 -7.20
C LYS A 51 -12.88 -1.32 -5.92
N GLY A 52 -12.04 -1.59 -4.91
CA GLY A 52 -12.15 -0.92 -3.63
C GLY A 52 -10.84 -0.31 -3.11
N PHE A 53 -9.73 -0.44 -3.84
CA PHE A 53 -8.43 0.10 -3.41
C PHE A 53 -7.49 0.29 -4.60
N THR A 54 -6.45 1.07 -4.39
CA THR A 54 -5.36 1.30 -5.35
C THR A 54 -4.04 0.83 -4.74
N VAL A 55 -3.18 0.26 -5.56
CA VAL A 55 -1.85 -0.23 -5.18
C VAL A 55 -0.78 0.46 -6.01
N SER A 56 0.26 0.97 -5.40
CA SER A 56 1.56 1.15 -6.06
C SER A 56 2.41 -0.09 -5.82
N TYR A 57 2.76 -0.81 -6.87
CA TYR A 57 3.47 -2.08 -6.79
C TYR A 57 4.93 -1.93 -7.18
N ASN A 58 5.83 -2.47 -6.37
CA ASN A 58 7.25 -2.50 -6.67
C ASN A 58 7.65 -3.84 -7.29
N GLU A 59 7.91 -3.82 -8.58
CA GLU A 59 8.27 -5.00 -9.37
C GLU A 59 9.61 -5.62 -8.95
N ALA A 60 10.54 -4.84 -8.41
CA ALA A 60 11.85 -5.35 -7.98
C ALA A 60 11.78 -6.07 -6.64
N SER A 61 11.02 -5.56 -5.69
CA SER A 61 10.82 -6.15 -4.36
C SER A 61 9.67 -7.16 -4.30
N ARG A 62 8.78 -7.16 -5.29
CA ARG A 62 7.59 -8.02 -5.42
C ARG A 62 6.60 -7.88 -4.27
N ILE A 63 6.50 -6.66 -3.73
CA ILE A 63 5.54 -6.24 -2.71
C ILE A 63 5.02 -4.84 -3.05
N PRO A 64 3.88 -4.39 -2.50
CA PRO A 64 3.42 -3.02 -2.71
C PRO A 64 4.41 -2.01 -2.13
N VAL A 65 4.45 -0.80 -2.69
CA VAL A 65 5.02 0.40 -2.06
C VAL A 65 4.02 0.95 -1.06
N TRP A 66 2.79 1.13 -1.52
CA TRP A 66 1.63 1.50 -0.71
C TRP A 66 0.35 0.90 -1.29
N VAL A 67 -0.66 0.84 -0.45
CA VAL A 67 -2.04 0.51 -0.80
C VAL A 67 -2.94 1.56 -0.17
N ALA A 68 -3.85 2.13 -0.94
CA ALA A 68 -4.71 3.23 -0.54
C ALA A 68 -6.18 2.93 -0.81
N TYR A 69 -7.06 3.30 0.13
CA TYR A 69 -8.50 3.13 0.01
C TYR A 69 -9.27 4.04 0.97
N GLU A 70 -10.50 4.38 0.61
CA GLU A 70 -11.50 4.85 1.55
C GLU A 70 -12.25 3.63 2.12
N LEU A 71 -12.58 3.68 3.40
CA LEU A 71 -13.49 2.73 4.07
C LEU A 71 -14.64 3.51 4.66
N THR A 72 -15.82 3.37 4.10
CA THR A 72 -17.04 4.01 4.62
C THR A 72 -17.66 3.20 5.77
N ALA A 73 -18.55 3.84 6.54
CA ALA A 73 -19.27 3.18 7.61
C ALA A 73 -20.13 2.01 7.09
N ASP A 74 -20.74 2.15 5.92
CA ASP A 74 -21.56 1.10 5.30
C ASP A 74 -20.70 -0.08 4.87
N GLU A 75 -19.56 0.16 4.24
CA GLU A 75 -18.61 -0.87 3.84
C GLU A 75 -18.02 -1.63 5.04
N ALA A 76 -17.73 -0.92 6.14
CA ALA A 76 -17.23 -1.51 7.38
C ALA A 76 -18.27 -2.46 8.04
N ASN A 77 -19.53 -2.42 7.62
CA ASN A 77 -20.61 -3.31 8.05
C ASN A 77 -20.91 -4.45 7.06
N GLY A 78 -20.15 -4.58 5.99
CA GLY A 78 -20.30 -5.65 5.02
C GLY A 78 -20.23 -7.06 5.61
N THR A 79 -20.85 -8.03 4.93
CA THR A 79 -21.02 -9.39 5.46
C THR A 79 -20.52 -10.50 4.52
N VAL A 80 -19.94 -10.15 3.38
CA VAL A 80 -19.37 -11.11 2.43
C VAL A 80 -18.28 -11.95 3.11
N GLY A 81 -18.33 -13.25 2.88
CA GLY A 81 -17.39 -14.22 3.48
C GLY A 81 -16.11 -14.43 2.67
N ARG A 82 -15.05 -14.84 3.35
CA ARG A 82 -13.75 -15.19 2.74
C ARG A 82 -13.73 -16.59 2.11
N ASN A 83 -14.78 -17.38 2.25
CA ASN A 83 -14.81 -18.79 1.86
C ASN A 83 -14.47 -18.97 0.38
N GLY A 84 -13.53 -19.88 0.10
CA GLY A 84 -13.06 -20.16 -1.26
C GLY A 84 -12.01 -19.21 -1.82
N LYS A 85 -11.72 -18.09 -1.13
CA LYS A 85 -10.74 -17.11 -1.57
C LYS A 85 -9.34 -17.46 -1.09
N SER A 86 -8.35 -17.38 -1.99
CA SER A 86 -6.94 -17.67 -1.72
C SER A 86 -6.04 -16.73 -2.50
N PHE A 87 -4.84 -16.49 -1.98
CA PHE A 87 -3.85 -15.66 -2.67
C PHE A 87 -3.49 -16.19 -4.04
N ARG A 88 -3.30 -15.28 -4.99
CA ARG A 88 -3.04 -15.55 -6.40
C ARG A 88 -2.21 -14.44 -7.05
N PRO A 89 -1.44 -14.74 -8.12
CA PRO A 89 -0.83 -13.73 -8.96
C PRO A 89 -1.89 -12.83 -9.58
N ASP A 90 -1.51 -11.56 -9.82
CA ASP A 90 -2.35 -10.56 -10.45
C ASP A 90 -2.12 -10.52 -11.96
N GLU A 91 -3.16 -10.70 -12.75
CA GLU A 91 -3.09 -10.69 -14.21
C GLU A 91 -2.77 -9.30 -14.79
N LYS A 92 -2.96 -8.23 -14.01
CA LYS A 92 -2.61 -6.86 -14.40
C LYS A 92 -1.09 -6.63 -14.38
N VAL A 93 -0.33 -7.43 -13.64
CA VAL A 93 1.14 -7.35 -13.56
C VAL A 93 1.79 -8.38 -14.49
N ARG A 94 2.62 -7.91 -15.40
CA ARG A 94 3.22 -8.77 -16.46
C ARG A 94 4.63 -9.29 -16.13
N VAL A 95 5.22 -8.81 -15.03
CA VAL A 95 6.51 -9.27 -14.55
C VAL A 95 6.36 -10.44 -13.59
N VAL A 96 7.49 -11.03 -13.21
CA VAL A 96 7.53 -12.08 -12.18
C VAL A 96 7.01 -11.53 -10.86
N GLN A 97 6.00 -12.18 -10.30
CA GLN A 97 5.35 -11.84 -9.04
C GLN A 97 5.67 -12.91 -7.98
N ALA A 98 5.32 -12.60 -6.74
CA ALA A 98 5.22 -13.61 -5.68
C ALA A 98 4.16 -14.68 -6.03
N ASP A 99 4.37 -15.87 -5.54
CA ASP A 99 3.39 -16.94 -5.61
C ASP A 99 3.26 -17.70 -4.28
N ASN A 100 2.42 -18.74 -4.28
CA ASN A 100 2.18 -19.53 -3.09
C ASN A 100 3.42 -20.32 -2.62
N TYR A 101 4.34 -20.66 -3.54
CA TYR A 101 5.54 -21.44 -3.22
C TYR A 101 6.60 -20.59 -2.52
N ASP A 102 6.64 -19.27 -2.77
CA ASP A 102 7.56 -18.36 -2.08
C ASP A 102 7.28 -18.30 -0.57
N TYR A 103 6.00 -18.33 -0.21
CA TYR A 103 5.57 -18.27 1.20
C TYR A 103 5.58 -19.64 1.90
N ARG A 104 5.44 -20.73 1.14
CA ARG A 104 5.33 -22.07 1.73
C ARG A 104 6.63 -22.50 2.40
N GLY A 105 6.58 -22.68 3.73
CA GLY A 105 7.75 -23.06 4.52
C GLY A 105 8.77 -21.96 4.73
N SER A 106 8.47 -20.71 4.34
CA SER A 106 9.34 -19.55 4.54
C SER A 106 9.42 -19.06 5.99
N GLY A 107 8.46 -19.43 6.82
CA GLY A 107 8.30 -18.90 8.18
C GLY A 107 7.47 -17.60 8.23
N TRP A 108 7.07 -17.05 7.09
CA TRP A 108 6.30 -15.82 6.98
C TRP A 108 4.86 -16.07 6.54
N SER A 109 3.93 -15.33 7.11
CA SER A 109 2.53 -15.28 6.71
C SER A 109 2.34 -14.37 5.49
N ARG A 110 1.24 -14.59 4.76
CA ARG A 110 0.77 -13.67 3.73
C ARG A 110 -0.01 -12.56 4.40
N GLY A 111 0.66 -11.42 4.66
CA GLY A 111 0.04 -10.25 5.26
C GLY A 111 -0.64 -9.38 4.21
N HIS A 112 -1.91 -9.08 4.39
CA HIS A 112 -2.63 -8.12 3.56
C HIS A 112 -2.24 -6.68 3.94
N MET A 113 -2.14 -5.78 2.95
CA MET A 113 -2.10 -4.34 3.20
C MET A 113 -3.52 -3.76 3.26
N ALA A 114 -4.33 -3.91 2.23
CA ALA A 114 -5.78 -3.74 2.28
C ALA A 114 -6.40 -5.04 2.80
N PRO A 115 -6.90 -5.08 4.06
CA PRO A 115 -7.32 -6.34 4.68
C PRO A 115 -8.67 -6.79 4.15
N ALA A 116 -8.83 -8.08 3.88
CA ALA A 116 -10.08 -8.66 3.41
C ALA A 116 -11.30 -8.34 4.33
N GLY A 117 -11.02 -7.98 5.60
CA GLY A 117 -12.03 -7.57 6.57
C GLY A 117 -12.72 -6.25 6.24
N ASP A 118 -12.06 -5.35 5.50
CA ASP A 118 -12.55 -4.04 5.11
C ASP A 118 -13.37 -4.09 3.81
N PHE A 119 -13.27 -5.18 3.04
CA PHE A 119 -13.93 -5.37 1.74
C PHE A 119 -15.07 -6.39 1.78
N LYS A 120 -15.69 -6.56 2.93
CA LYS A 120 -16.85 -7.46 3.12
C LYS A 120 -18.16 -6.92 2.53
N TRP A 121 -18.14 -5.77 1.91
CA TRP A 121 -19.27 -5.13 1.26
C TRP A 121 -19.52 -5.63 -0.17
N ASP A 122 -18.49 -6.19 -0.83
CA ASP A 122 -18.59 -6.69 -2.19
C ASP A 122 -17.70 -7.92 -2.39
N ASP A 123 -18.18 -8.91 -3.17
CA ASP A 123 -17.46 -10.17 -3.38
C ASP A 123 -16.22 -10.00 -4.26
N GLU A 124 -16.29 -9.16 -5.30
CA GLU A 124 -15.17 -8.85 -6.18
C GLU A 124 -14.11 -8.03 -5.46
N ALA A 125 -14.50 -6.93 -4.78
CA ALA A 125 -13.59 -6.12 -3.97
C ALA A 125 -12.84 -6.98 -2.93
N MET A 126 -13.53 -7.93 -2.29
CA MET A 126 -12.88 -8.88 -1.41
C MET A 126 -11.93 -9.84 -2.15
N TRP A 127 -12.30 -10.34 -3.34
CA TRP A 127 -11.42 -11.19 -4.16
C TRP A 127 -10.14 -10.47 -4.54
N ASP A 128 -10.20 -9.17 -4.85
CA ASP A 128 -9.06 -8.35 -5.23
C ASP A 128 -8.03 -8.27 -4.11
N THR A 129 -8.46 -8.28 -2.83
CA THR A 129 -7.51 -8.26 -1.70
C THR A 129 -6.57 -9.46 -1.65
N PHE A 130 -6.88 -10.55 -2.35
CA PHE A 130 -6.06 -11.77 -2.40
C PHE A 130 -5.04 -11.80 -3.54
N TYR A 131 -4.82 -10.71 -4.26
CA TYR A 131 -3.68 -10.60 -5.17
C TYR A 131 -2.37 -10.43 -4.40
N TYR A 132 -1.28 -11.03 -4.90
CA TYR A 132 0.05 -10.84 -4.29
C TYR A 132 0.55 -9.41 -4.39
N THR A 133 0.00 -8.57 -5.27
CA THR A 133 0.23 -7.12 -5.30
C THR A 133 -0.21 -6.39 -4.03
N ASN A 134 -1.12 -6.96 -3.26
CA ASN A 134 -1.60 -6.49 -1.96
C ASN A 134 -0.99 -7.27 -0.78
N CYS A 135 0.07 -8.04 -0.99
CA CYS A 135 0.56 -9.00 0.00
C CYS A 135 2.03 -8.78 0.32
N CYS A 136 2.39 -8.84 1.61
CA CYS A 136 3.77 -8.82 2.09
C CYS A 136 4.09 -10.03 2.98
N PRO A 137 5.36 -10.49 3.01
CA PRO A 137 5.81 -11.39 4.06
C PRO A 137 5.70 -10.73 5.44
N GLN A 138 4.83 -11.25 6.30
CA GLN A 138 4.51 -10.68 7.61
C GLN A 138 4.65 -11.72 8.70
N ASP A 139 5.20 -11.34 9.85
CA ASP A 139 5.26 -12.19 11.03
C ASP A 139 3.84 -12.63 11.44
N GLU A 140 3.66 -13.90 11.76
CA GLU A 140 2.33 -14.47 12.04
C GLU A 140 1.71 -13.85 13.31
N LYS A 141 2.51 -13.57 14.33
CA LYS A 141 1.99 -12.97 15.58
C LYS A 141 1.67 -11.50 15.42
N LEU A 142 2.42 -10.78 14.59
CA LEU A 142 2.07 -9.42 14.19
C LEU A 142 0.74 -9.44 13.41
N ASN A 143 0.67 -10.23 12.34
CA ASN A 143 -0.48 -10.29 11.44
C ASN A 143 -1.79 -10.65 12.17
N ASN A 144 -1.77 -11.71 12.98
CA ASN A 144 -2.94 -12.15 13.75
C ASN A 144 -3.15 -11.38 15.06
N GLY A 145 -2.18 -10.62 15.52
CA GLY A 145 -2.18 -9.88 16.77
C GLY A 145 -2.30 -8.37 16.60
N SER A 146 -1.19 -7.65 16.83
CA SER A 146 -1.18 -6.18 16.89
C SER A 146 -1.70 -5.52 15.61
N TRP A 147 -1.34 -6.04 14.44
CA TRP A 147 -1.81 -5.52 13.15
C TRP A 147 -3.32 -5.70 12.98
N ASN A 148 -3.85 -6.88 13.28
CA ASN A 148 -5.29 -7.13 13.25
C ASN A 148 -6.06 -6.25 14.26
N VAL A 149 -5.47 -5.92 15.42
CA VAL A 149 -6.06 -4.97 16.38
C VAL A 149 -6.17 -3.58 15.76
N LEU A 150 -5.13 -3.11 15.07
CA LEU A 150 -5.15 -1.83 14.36
C LEU A 150 -6.21 -1.81 13.23
N GLU A 151 -6.29 -2.86 12.42
CA GLU A 151 -7.32 -3.00 11.38
C GLU A 151 -8.74 -2.94 11.96
N ASN A 152 -8.98 -3.61 13.10
CA ASN A 152 -10.28 -3.52 13.78
C ASN A 152 -10.57 -2.10 14.28
N LYS A 153 -9.53 -1.34 14.67
CA LYS A 153 -9.66 0.05 15.09
C LYS A 153 -10.02 0.95 13.91
N ILE A 154 -9.39 0.77 12.73
CA ILE A 154 -9.77 1.47 11.49
C ILE A 154 -11.25 1.25 11.17
N ARG A 155 -11.72 0.01 11.18
CA ARG A 155 -13.16 -0.29 10.97
C ARG A 155 -14.07 0.38 12.00
N SER A 156 -13.62 0.48 13.25
CA SER A 156 -14.37 1.18 14.31
C SER A 156 -14.46 2.69 14.00
N TRP A 157 -13.37 3.30 13.53
CA TRP A 157 -13.36 4.71 13.16
C TRP A 157 -14.22 4.99 11.92
N ALA A 158 -14.19 4.13 10.91
CA ALA A 158 -15.09 4.25 9.76
C ALA A 158 -16.56 4.30 10.20
N ARG A 159 -16.98 3.41 11.09
CA ARG A 159 -18.36 3.41 11.65
C ARG A 159 -18.66 4.65 12.48
N GLN A 160 -17.67 5.20 13.17
CA GLN A 160 -17.85 6.33 14.08
C GLN A 160 -17.88 7.66 13.32
N PHE A 161 -16.99 7.85 12.34
CA PHE A 161 -16.80 9.13 11.65
C PHE A 161 -17.48 9.18 10.27
N GLY A 162 -18.06 8.08 9.81
CA GLY A 162 -18.68 7.98 8.49
C GLY A 162 -17.77 7.38 7.43
N SER A 163 -16.51 7.81 7.37
CA SER A 163 -15.46 7.18 6.56
C SER A 163 -14.06 7.40 7.14
N VAL A 164 -13.10 6.60 6.66
CA VAL A 164 -11.66 6.75 6.92
C VAL A 164 -10.92 6.57 5.61
N PHE A 165 -10.09 7.54 5.24
CA PHE A 165 -9.10 7.39 4.18
C PHE A 165 -7.85 6.73 4.75
N VAL A 166 -7.35 5.70 4.08
CA VAL A 166 -6.26 4.85 4.58
C VAL A 166 -5.17 4.73 3.54
N VAL A 167 -3.93 4.98 3.95
CA VAL A 167 -2.72 4.60 3.20
C VAL A 167 -1.91 3.63 4.06
N THR A 168 -1.53 2.51 3.50
CA THR A 168 -0.79 1.47 4.24
C THR A 168 0.27 0.83 3.35
N GLY A 169 1.36 0.39 3.93
CA GLY A 169 2.42 -0.25 3.16
C GLY A 169 3.55 -0.80 4.02
N PRO A 170 4.52 -1.45 3.38
CA PRO A 170 5.73 -1.91 4.02
C PRO A 170 6.77 -0.79 4.17
N ILE A 171 7.63 -0.91 5.18
CA ILE A 171 8.87 -0.15 5.33
C ILE A 171 10.02 -1.13 5.10
N ILE A 172 10.82 -0.86 4.06
CA ILE A 172 12.02 -1.61 3.73
C ILE A 172 13.20 -0.81 4.26
N GLY A 173 13.80 -1.24 5.35
CA GLY A 173 14.98 -0.62 5.94
C GLY A 173 16.28 -1.11 5.32
N GLN A 174 17.41 -0.60 5.82
CA GLN A 174 18.74 -1.02 5.40
C GLN A 174 19.13 -2.42 5.90
N ASN A 175 18.47 -2.89 6.97
CA ASN A 175 18.71 -4.19 7.60
C ASN A 175 17.61 -5.19 7.21
N GLN A 176 17.26 -5.26 5.92
CA GLN A 176 16.22 -6.15 5.41
C GLN A 176 16.30 -7.54 6.06
N ALA A 177 15.17 -8.04 6.56
CA ALA A 177 15.06 -9.40 7.10
C ALA A 177 15.32 -10.49 6.03
N GLY A 178 15.65 -10.06 4.82
CA GLY A 178 16.02 -10.91 3.69
C GLY A 178 14.95 -10.98 2.62
N ILE A 179 15.01 -12.06 1.87
CA ILE A 179 14.06 -12.39 0.80
C ILE A 179 13.52 -13.79 1.00
N ILE A 180 12.33 -14.08 0.50
CA ILE A 180 11.75 -15.42 0.53
C ILE A 180 11.49 -15.93 -0.89
N GLY A 181 11.49 -17.24 -1.01
CA GLY A 181 11.12 -17.97 -2.21
C GLY A 181 12.05 -17.81 -3.40
N ALA A 182 11.72 -18.49 -4.48
CA ALA A 182 12.49 -18.48 -5.73
C ALA A 182 12.38 -17.16 -6.49
N HIS A 183 11.28 -16.44 -6.29
CA HIS A 183 11.04 -15.14 -6.93
C HIS A 183 11.71 -13.97 -6.18
N GLY A 184 12.28 -14.20 -4.99
CA GLY A 184 13.01 -13.18 -4.24
C GLY A 184 12.11 -12.08 -3.68
N VAL A 185 10.99 -12.46 -3.04
CA VAL A 185 10.06 -11.53 -2.40
C VAL A 185 10.72 -10.91 -1.18
N VAL A 186 10.82 -9.58 -1.13
CA VAL A 186 11.48 -8.86 -0.03
C VAL A 186 10.65 -8.95 1.25
N VAL A 187 11.33 -9.19 2.38
CA VAL A 187 10.71 -9.17 3.71
C VAL A 187 10.87 -7.77 4.31
N PRO A 188 9.78 -7.03 4.58
CA PRO A 188 9.84 -5.70 5.17
C PRO A 188 10.30 -5.73 6.64
N ASP A 189 10.95 -4.65 7.09
CA ASP A 189 11.33 -4.48 8.51
C ASP A 189 10.14 -4.04 9.38
N ALA A 190 9.19 -3.30 8.79
CA ALA A 190 8.00 -2.80 9.47
C ALA A 190 6.86 -2.58 8.47
N PHE A 191 5.70 -2.25 9.00
CA PHE A 191 4.53 -1.81 8.23
C PHE A 191 4.00 -0.50 8.79
N PHE A 192 3.49 0.35 7.91
CA PHE A 192 2.83 1.58 8.28
C PHE A 192 1.35 1.58 7.92
N LYS A 193 0.59 2.43 8.60
CA LYS A 193 -0.79 2.76 8.26
C LYS A 193 -1.05 4.21 8.63
N GLY A 194 -1.30 5.07 7.63
CA GLY A 194 -1.84 6.42 7.77
C GLY A 194 -3.35 6.38 7.69
N ALA A 195 -4.02 7.18 8.49
CA ALA A 195 -5.47 7.32 8.48
C ALA A 195 -5.87 8.79 8.58
N LEU A 196 -6.85 9.20 7.77
CA LEU A 196 -7.42 10.54 7.75
C LEU A 196 -8.94 10.43 7.85
N VAL A 197 -9.55 11.26 8.68
CA VAL A 197 -11.02 11.37 8.80
C VAL A 197 -11.45 12.83 8.76
N TYR A 198 -12.68 13.08 8.28
CA TYR A 198 -13.34 14.38 8.38
C TYR A 198 -14.38 14.32 9.49
N SER A 199 -14.26 15.18 10.50
CA SER A 199 -15.18 15.23 11.64
C SER A 199 -15.18 16.60 12.31
N GLY A 200 -16.33 17.12 12.67
CA GLY A 200 -16.46 18.42 13.32
C GLY A 200 -15.96 19.59 12.46
N ASP A 201 -16.25 19.53 11.15
CA ASP A 201 -15.85 20.54 10.14
C ASP A 201 -14.33 20.69 9.95
N THR A 202 -13.55 19.68 10.33
CA THR A 202 -12.09 19.63 10.13
C THR A 202 -11.59 18.22 9.85
N TYR A 203 -10.38 18.11 9.32
CA TYR A 203 -9.68 16.85 9.16
C TYR A 203 -8.85 16.50 10.39
N HIS A 204 -8.68 15.21 10.64
CA HIS A 204 -7.82 14.67 11.67
C HIS A 204 -6.97 13.55 11.09
N GLY A 205 -5.66 13.63 11.25
CA GLY A 205 -4.68 12.66 10.77
C GLY A 205 -4.06 11.86 11.92
N ILE A 206 -3.69 10.62 11.64
CA ILE A 206 -2.88 9.77 12.51
C ILE A 206 -2.13 8.74 11.69
N ALA A 207 -0.94 8.37 12.14
CA ALA A 207 -0.15 7.31 11.54
C ALA A 207 0.27 6.27 12.57
N PHE A 208 0.66 5.10 12.08
CA PHE A 208 1.17 3.97 12.89
C PHE A 208 2.32 3.31 12.18
N ILE A 209 3.33 2.88 12.96
CA ILE A 209 4.38 1.98 12.50
C ILE A 209 4.45 0.80 13.45
N MET A 210 4.43 -0.42 12.88
CA MET A 210 4.63 -1.66 13.63
C MET A 210 5.73 -2.49 12.99
N TYR A 211 6.69 -2.92 13.80
CA TYR A 211 7.82 -3.73 13.35
C TYR A 211 7.40 -5.15 12.98
N ASN A 212 7.99 -5.69 11.93
CA ASN A 212 7.69 -7.01 11.40
C ASN A 212 8.35 -8.13 12.23
N ASN A 213 7.90 -8.28 13.46
CA ASN A 213 8.41 -9.28 14.39
C ASN A 213 7.31 -9.80 15.33
N SER A 214 7.63 -10.82 16.09
CA SER A 214 6.68 -11.51 16.98
C SER A 214 6.43 -10.81 18.33
N THR A 215 7.05 -9.66 18.59
CA THR A 215 6.85 -8.90 19.82
C THR A 215 5.48 -8.21 19.77
N PRO A 216 4.61 -8.37 20.79
CA PRO A 216 3.35 -7.63 20.84
C PRO A 216 3.60 -6.12 20.87
N GLN A 217 2.90 -5.38 20.03
CA GLN A 217 3.02 -3.93 19.90
C GLN A 217 1.66 -3.29 20.19
N ARG A 218 1.64 -2.30 21.08
CA ARG A 218 0.40 -1.62 21.46
C ARG A 218 0.15 -0.42 20.55
N ILE A 219 -1.10 -0.20 20.18
CA ILE A 219 -1.51 0.96 19.36
C ILE A 219 -1.02 2.27 19.99
N LEU A 220 -1.16 2.41 21.33
CA LEU A 220 -0.72 3.60 22.08
C LEU A 220 0.79 3.87 21.98
N GLU A 221 1.60 2.87 21.67
CA GLU A 221 3.06 2.97 21.57
C GLU A 221 3.55 3.01 20.12
N SER A 222 2.62 2.87 19.17
CA SER A 222 2.93 2.72 17.74
C SER A 222 2.46 3.90 16.88
N TYR A 223 1.72 4.87 17.47
CA TYR A 223 1.23 6.01 16.71
C TYR A 223 2.27 7.13 16.60
N LEU A 224 2.18 7.90 15.53
CA LEU A 224 3.00 9.07 15.22
C LEU A 224 2.19 10.05 14.36
N SER A 225 2.74 11.23 14.07
CA SER A 225 2.17 12.18 13.14
C SER A 225 2.27 11.67 11.68
N ILE A 226 1.46 12.23 10.78
CA ILE A 226 1.57 11.94 9.34
C ILE A 226 2.95 12.40 8.84
N ASN A 227 3.40 13.62 9.15
CA ASN A 227 4.71 14.15 8.77
C ASN A 227 5.89 13.24 9.19
N ASP A 228 5.83 12.65 10.40
CA ASP A 228 6.85 11.72 10.85
C ASP A 228 6.83 10.43 10.02
N LEU A 229 5.63 9.92 9.68
CA LEU A 229 5.49 8.76 8.81
C LEU A 229 6.03 9.05 7.42
N GLU A 230 5.69 10.17 6.81
CA GLU A 230 6.14 10.57 5.47
C GLU A 230 7.65 10.65 5.37
N SER A 231 8.28 11.24 6.39
CA SER A 231 9.74 11.31 6.50
C SER A 231 10.38 9.92 6.53
N ILE A 232 9.74 8.93 7.17
CA ILE A 232 10.23 7.56 7.29
C ILE A 232 9.91 6.75 6.02
N ALA A 233 8.68 6.83 5.52
CA ALA A 233 8.20 6.08 4.36
C ALA A 233 8.66 6.69 3.03
N ARG A 234 9.06 7.97 3.03
CA ARG A 234 9.41 8.78 1.84
C ARG A 234 8.25 8.85 0.84
N LEU A 235 7.07 9.05 1.39
CA LEU A 235 5.82 9.25 0.67
C LEU A 235 5.26 10.60 1.10
N ASP A 236 4.41 11.16 0.29
CA ASP A 236 3.58 12.31 0.60
C ASP A 236 2.12 11.79 0.61
N LEU A 237 1.52 11.76 1.79
CA LEU A 237 0.19 11.21 2.03
C LEU A 237 -0.86 12.33 2.00
N PHE A 238 -2.03 12.04 1.47
CA PHE A 238 -3.17 12.97 1.45
C PHE A 238 -2.94 14.32 0.76
N PRO A 239 -2.15 14.42 -0.33
CA PRO A 239 -1.78 15.66 -1.01
C PRO A 239 -2.98 16.41 -1.62
N SER A 240 -4.18 15.86 -1.51
CA SER A 240 -5.43 16.50 -1.95
C SER A 240 -5.99 17.47 -0.88
N LEU A 241 -5.40 17.54 0.31
CA LEU A 241 -5.72 18.58 1.30
C LEU A 241 -5.20 19.93 0.84
N ASP A 242 -5.88 21.01 1.23
CA ASP A 242 -5.31 22.35 1.07
C ASP A 242 -4.07 22.49 1.94
N ASP A 243 -2.96 23.07 1.42
CA ASP A 243 -1.65 23.19 2.08
C ASP A 243 -1.72 23.63 3.56
N SER A 244 -2.60 24.60 3.87
CA SER A 244 -2.76 25.12 5.23
C SER A 244 -3.49 24.16 6.19
N ILE A 245 -4.32 23.26 5.65
CA ILE A 245 -5.02 22.21 6.38
C ILE A 245 -4.05 21.06 6.58
N GLU A 246 -3.38 20.65 5.52
CA GLU A 246 -2.38 19.59 5.47
C GLU A 246 -1.31 19.81 6.55
N GLU A 247 -0.61 20.97 6.56
CA GLU A 247 0.42 21.29 7.56
C GLU A 247 -0.07 21.13 9.01
N THR A 248 -1.32 21.51 9.28
CA THR A 248 -1.90 21.40 10.62
C THR A 248 -2.26 19.97 10.99
N VAL A 249 -2.90 19.25 10.07
CA VAL A 249 -3.41 17.90 10.27
C VAL A 249 -2.27 16.88 10.37
N GLU A 250 -1.22 17.07 9.59
CA GLU A 250 -0.11 16.14 9.50
C GLU A 250 0.96 16.32 10.56
N SER A 251 1.10 17.56 11.09
CA SER A 251 2.10 17.87 12.12
C SER A 251 1.71 17.39 13.53
N THR A 252 0.44 17.12 13.79
CA THR A 252 -0.05 16.83 15.15
C THR A 252 -0.99 15.63 15.21
N VAL A 253 -1.00 14.95 16.36
CA VAL A 253 -1.96 13.89 16.66
C VAL A 253 -2.69 14.21 17.96
N ASP A 254 -4.01 14.10 17.93
CA ASP A 254 -4.83 14.11 19.15
C ASP A 254 -5.24 12.68 19.55
N PRO A 255 -4.50 12.00 20.46
CA PRO A 255 -4.81 10.64 20.86
C PRO A 255 -6.14 10.52 21.60
N VAL A 256 -6.68 11.63 22.16
CA VAL A 256 -7.99 11.65 22.82
C VAL A 256 -9.10 11.58 21.77
N PHE A 257 -9.00 12.37 20.70
CA PHE A 257 -9.91 12.31 19.55
C PHE A 257 -9.98 10.89 18.98
N TRP A 258 -8.83 10.29 18.74
CA TRP A 258 -8.72 8.93 18.20
C TRP A 258 -9.06 7.82 19.20
N MET A 259 -9.36 8.15 20.46
CA MET A 259 -9.67 7.18 21.52
C MET A 259 -8.63 6.07 21.64
N ILE A 260 -7.36 6.44 21.56
CA ILE A 260 -6.22 5.54 21.75
C ILE A 260 -5.95 5.45 23.27
N ARG A 261 -6.16 4.26 23.84
CA ARG A 261 -6.00 3.97 25.27
C ARG A 261 -5.17 2.71 25.49
#